data_310d2e14dd61c297bfc6e590edc8707a
#
_entry.id   310d2e14dd61c297bfc6e590edc8707a
#
_cell.length_a   1.000
_cell.length_b   1.000
_cell.length_c   1.000
_cell.angle_alpha   90.00
_cell.angle_beta   90.00
_cell.angle_gamma   90.00
#
_symmetry.space_group_name_H-M   'P 1'
#
loop_
_entity.id
_entity.type
_entity.pdbx_description
1 polymer ?
#
loop_
_entity_poly.entity_id
_entity_poly.type
_entity_poly.pdbx_seq_one_letter_code
_entity_poly.pdbx_strand_id
1 'polypeptide(L)'
;MTTNLENLSATLVSVLTAFEAGMRKLHPLAIPAIRGELAVHEPVLAAVRASLVTEDGNAGPEDGRRELMRACDFLLQAVRNFGREEDLQDAFFSALRASRKTYRAQEALFPLCRLFPAVDRYFLEPGAEVPPEMATGDSVTGLFHIGANRDLHTRGGYSLYIPPAPFGEHARSLVVALHGGYGHGRDFIWTWIREARSRGFVLCAPTAQAMTWSIGRVETDAQMLLRHLEEVCTRVSIDRNRILLTGMSDGGTFALALGLTQENIFSKIAAVSCALPPVKINRAEEKHVLWIHGAQDWIFPVQRTVQACRYLQQSGVDIKLKVIPDLSHAYPCEENDTILKWFGIEG
;
A
#
# COMPACT_ATOMS: atom_id res chain seq x y z
N MET A 1 2.93 -20.61 27.54
CA MET A 1 3.69 -19.46 26.95
C MET A 1 3.18 -19.08 25.56
N THR A 2 3.08 -20.01 24.61
CA THR A 2 2.63 -19.76 23.23
C THR A 2 1.25 -19.09 23.15
N THR A 3 0.30 -19.52 23.98
CA THR A 3 -1.08 -18.99 24.00
C THR A 3 -1.14 -17.50 24.40
N ASN A 4 -0.22 -17.03 25.24
CA ASN A 4 -0.18 -15.62 25.65
C ASN A 4 0.31 -14.73 24.49
N LEU A 5 1.41 -15.09 23.82
CA LEU A 5 1.92 -14.32 22.66
C LEU A 5 0.95 -14.30 21.49
N GLU A 6 0.22 -15.41 21.26
CA GLU A 6 -0.87 -15.47 20.28
C GLU A 6 -1.95 -14.42 20.57
N ASN A 7 -2.43 -14.34 21.81
CA ASN A 7 -3.44 -13.35 22.21
C ASN A 7 -2.93 -11.92 22.09
N LEU A 8 -1.66 -11.67 22.45
CA LEU A 8 -1.03 -10.35 22.29
C LEU A 8 -0.92 -9.97 20.80
N SER A 9 -0.53 -10.91 19.95
CA SER A 9 -0.44 -10.69 18.51
C SER A 9 -1.81 -10.38 17.90
N ALA A 10 -2.86 -11.12 18.29
CA ALA A 10 -4.23 -10.85 17.86
C ALA A 10 -4.72 -9.46 18.29
N THR A 11 -4.33 -9.01 19.48
CA THR A 11 -4.64 -7.65 19.96
C THR A 11 -3.98 -6.59 19.09
N LEU A 12 -2.71 -6.74 18.72
CA LEU A 12 -2.01 -5.80 17.82
C LEU A 12 -2.67 -5.76 16.44
N VAL A 13 -3.07 -6.90 15.90
CA VAL A 13 -3.82 -7.00 14.63
C VAL A 13 -5.16 -6.26 14.73
N SER A 14 -5.91 -6.41 15.83
CA SER A 14 -7.17 -5.69 16.04
C SER A 14 -6.98 -4.18 16.02
N VAL A 15 -5.91 -3.67 16.61
CA VAL A 15 -5.58 -2.22 16.56
C VAL A 15 -5.22 -1.77 15.15
N LEU A 16 -4.45 -2.56 14.39
CA LEU A 16 -4.17 -2.26 12.98
C LEU A 16 -5.46 -2.16 12.16
N THR A 17 -6.38 -3.10 12.34
CA THR A 17 -7.68 -3.09 11.65
C THR A 17 -8.51 -1.85 12.01
N ALA A 18 -8.50 -1.43 13.29
CA ALA A 18 -9.15 -0.18 13.71
C ALA A 18 -8.52 1.06 13.03
N PHE A 19 -7.19 1.08 12.90
CA PHE A 19 -6.50 2.14 12.16
C PHE A 19 -6.89 2.17 10.67
N GLU A 20 -6.95 1.03 10.02
CA GLU A 20 -7.38 0.94 8.61
C GLU A 20 -8.80 1.48 8.42
N ALA A 21 -9.72 1.08 9.31
CA ALA A 21 -11.09 1.60 9.30
C ALA A 21 -11.17 3.12 9.53
N GLY A 22 -10.32 3.66 10.41
CA GLY A 22 -10.20 5.09 10.63
C GLY A 22 -9.64 5.82 9.41
N MET A 23 -8.56 5.31 8.82
CA MET A 23 -7.92 5.90 7.63
C MET A 23 -8.85 5.86 6.40
N ARG A 24 -9.70 4.83 6.27
CA ARG A 24 -10.72 4.74 5.23
C ARG A 24 -11.73 5.90 5.28
N LYS A 25 -12.00 6.41 6.47
CA LYS A 25 -12.91 7.54 6.73
C LYS A 25 -12.18 8.89 6.80
N LEU A 26 -10.87 8.95 6.51
CA LEU A 26 -10.06 10.13 6.77
C LEU A 26 -10.54 11.34 5.97
N HIS A 27 -11.09 12.29 6.68
CA HIS A 27 -11.49 13.63 6.21
C HIS A 27 -11.14 14.62 7.32
N PRO A 28 -10.69 15.86 7.04
CA PRO A 28 -10.32 16.82 8.09
C PRO A 28 -11.39 16.97 9.20
N LEU A 29 -12.65 17.05 8.84
CA LEU A 29 -13.76 17.15 9.81
C LEU A 29 -14.04 15.86 10.60
N ALA A 30 -13.59 14.70 10.13
CA ALA A 30 -13.77 13.42 10.80
C ALA A 30 -12.64 13.10 11.80
N ILE A 31 -11.52 13.82 11.75
CA ILE A 31 -10.32 13.53 12.57
C ILE A 31 -10.62 13.48 14.08
N PRO A 32 -11.40 14.40 14.67
CA PRO A 32 -11.70 14.34 16.10
C PRO A 32 -12.44 13.05 16.48
N ALA A 33 -13.37 12.58 15.66
CA ALA A 33 -14.13 11.35 15.89
C ALA A 33 -13.21 10.13 15.75
N ILE A 34 -12.42 10.05 14.66
CA ILE A 34 -11.45 8.95 14.45
C ILE A 34 -10.44 8.90 15.58
N ARG A 35 -9.92 10.04 16.02
CA ARG A 35 -9.01 10.11 17.18
C ARG A 35 -9.65 9.54 18.45
N GLY A 36 -10.93 9.85 18.70
CA GLY A 36 -11.69 9.30 19.81
C GLY A 36 -11.82 7.78 19.71
N GLU A 37 -12.16 7.27 18.52
CA GLU A 37 -12.25 5.82 18.24
C GLU A 37 -10.90 5.12 18.46
N LEU A 38 -9.79 5.73 18.06
CA LEU A 38 -8.45 5.15 18.20
C LEU A 38 -7.89 5.22 19.65
N ALA A 39 -8.23 6.28 20.40
CA ALA A 39 -7.71 6.50 21.75
C ALA A 39 -8.05 5.39 22.73
N VAL A 40 -9.17 4.65 22.53
CA VAL A 40 -9.57 3.53 23.38
C VAL A 40 -8.53 2.38 23.36
N HIS A 41 -7.70 2.31 22.34
CA HIS A 41 -6.67 1.29 22.19
C HIS A 41 -5.38 1.61 22.98
N GLU A 42 -5.17 2.85 23.44
CA GLU A 42 -3.93 3.21 24.14
C GLU A 42 -3.72 2.40 25.43
N PRO A 43 -4.69 2.28 26.38
CA PRO A 43 -4.52 1.47 27.57
C PRO A 43 -4.32 -0.02 27.27
N VAL A 44 -4.98 -0.54 26.24
CA VAL A 44 -4.82 -1.93 25.79
C VAL A 44 -3.40 -2.18 25.29
N LEU A 45 -2.88 -1.31 24.43
CA LEU A 45 -1.50 -1.39 23.94
C LEU A 45 -0.48 -1.24 25.07
N ALA A 46 -0.73 -0.36 26.06
CA ALA A 46 0.14 -0.22 27.22
C ALA A 46 0.21 -1.52 28.06
N ALA A 47 -0.93 -2.20 28.24
CA ALA A 47 -0.99 -3.50 28.90
C ALA A 47 -0.26 -4.60 28.09
N VAL A 48 -0.46 -4.65 26.77
CA VAL A 48 0.29 -5.56 25.87
C VAL A 48 1.79 -5.35 26.02
N ARG A 49 2.24 -4.10 25.98
CA ARG A 49 3.66 -3.76 26.13
C ARG A 49 4.22 -4.19 27.47
N ALA A 50 3.48 -3.95 28.56
CA ALA A 50 3.89 -4.37 29.89
C ALA A 50 4.03 -5.91 29.98
N SER A 51 3.09 -6.66 29.42
CA SER A 51 3.15 -8.12 29.36
C SER A 51 4.34 -8.64 28.54
N LEU A 52 4.71 -7.96 27.47
CA LEU A 52 5.87 -8.32 26.67
C LEU A 52 7.21 -8.08 27.39
N VAL A 53 7.26 -7.14 28.33
CA VAL A 53 8.48 -6.82 29.12
C VAL A 53 8.67 -7.78 30.28
N THR A 54 7.61 -8.15 31.00
CA THR A 54 7.69 -8.89 32.29
C THR A 54 8.06 -10.37 32.16
N GLU A 55 7.99 -10.95 30.96
CA GLU A 55 8.31 -12.36 30.74
C GLU A 55 9.80 -12.61 30.35
N ASP A 56 10.69 -11.73 30.72
CA ASP A 56 12.11 -11.68 30.32
C ASP A 56 12.99 -12.76 31.00
N GLY A 57 12.52 -14.01 31.07
CA GLY A 57 13.28 -15.05 31.76
C GLY A 57 14.05 -16.03 30.88
N ASN A 58 13.63 -16.30 29.65
CA ASN A 58 14.30 -17.33 28.79
C ASN A 58 13.77 -17.34 27.33
N ALA A 59 13.33 -16.22 26.80
CA ALA A 59 12.83 -16.14 25.44
C ALA A 59 14.00 -16.17 24.45
N GLY A 60 14.09 -17.20 23.63
CA GLY A 60 15.02 -17.25 22.50
C GLY A 60 14.63 -16.22 21.45
N PRO A 61 15.58 -15.84 20.56
CA PRO A 61 15.32 -14.89 19.45
C PRO A 61 14.23 -15.38 18.48
N GLU A 62 13.79 -16.62 18.59
CA GLU A 62 12.85 -17.27 17.68
C GLU A 62 11.37 -17.13 18.09
N ASP A 63 11.05 -16.56 19.26
CA ASP A 63 9.66 -16.49 19.77
C ASP A 63 8.83 -15.30 19.23
N GLY A 64 9.47 -14.40 18.47
CA GLY A 64 8.82 -13.21 17.88
C GLY A 64 8.50 -12.08 18.86
N ARG A 65 8.86 -12.19 20.12
CA ARG A 65 8.55 -11.22 21.20
C ARG A 65 9.10 -9.83 20.89
N ARG A 66 10.34 -9.75 20.40
CA ARG A 66 10.98 -8.48 20.05
C ARG A 66 10.22 -7.76 18.94
N GLU A 67 9.77 -8.49 17.95
CA GLU A 67 8.99 -7.97 16.82
C GLU A 67 7.59 -7.51 17.27
N LEU A 68 6.93 -8.28 18.15
CA LEU A 68 5.66 -7.88 18.78
C LEU A 68 5.83 -6.60 19.60
N MET A 69 6.93 -6.48 20.36
CA MET A 69 7.23 -5.27 21.15
C MET A 69 7.44 -4.05 20.23
N ARG A 70 8.20 -4.20 19.14
CA ARG A 70 8.39 -3.14 18.16
C ARG A 70 7.07 -2.72 17.51
N ALA A 71 6.23 -3.68 17.13
CA ALA A 71 4.92 -3.39 16.56
C ALA A 71 4.03 -2.63 17.57
N CYS A 72 4.01 -3.07 18.82
CA CYS A 72 3.29 -2.41 19.91
C CYS A 72 3.76 -0.96 20.11
N ASP A 73 5.08 -0.72 20.16
CA ASP A 73 5.66 0.62 20.31
C ASP A 73 5.27 1.55 19.13
N PHE A 74 5.25 1.04 17.91
CA PHE A 74 4.79 1.80 16.75
C PHE A 74 3.30 2.13 16.82
N LEU A 75 2.46 1.18 17.24
CA LEU A 75 1.02 1.41 17.39
C LEU A 75 0.71 2.40 18.49
N LEU A 76 1.41 2.35 19.63
CA LEU A 76 1.33 3.36 20.68
C LEU A 76 1.66 4.75 20.18
N GLN A 77 2.74 4.88 19.38
CA GLN A 77 3.11 6.16 18.77
C GLN A 77 2.04 6.63 17.78
N ALA A 78 1.46 5.71 16.98
CA ALA A 78 0.39 6.02 16.05
C ALA A 78 -0.85 6.57 16.76
N VAL A 79 -1.37 5.85 17.76
CA VAL A 79 -2.54 6.27 18.55
C VAL A 79 -2.29 7.64 19.22
N ARG A 80 -1.15 7.79 19.90
CA ARG A 80 -0.81 9.01 20.65
C ARG A 80 -0.67 10.24 19.78
N ASN A 81 -0.24 10.10 18.54
CA ASN A 81 0.08 11.23 17.66
C ASN A 81 -0.98 11.47 16.58
N PHE A 82 -2.07 10.72 16.54
CA PHE A 82 -3.09 10.86 15.52
C PHE A 82 -3.89 12.16 15.69
N GLY A 83 -3.79 13.08 14.72
CA GLY A 83 -4.62 14.27 14.61
C GLY A 83 -4.66 15.14 15.87
N ARG A 84 -3.52 15.40 16.50
CA ARG A 84 -3.45 16.12 17.79
C ARG A 84 -3.56 17.63 17.68
N GLU A 85 -3.27 18.17 16.51
CA GLU A 85 -3.22 19.59 16.25
C GLU A 85 -4.65 20.17 16.26
N GLU A 86 -4.79 21.44 16.65
CA GLU A 86 -6.07 22.16 16.70
C GLU A 86 -6.51 22.60 15.30
N ASP A 87 -5.57 23.00 14.45
CA ASP A 87 -5.86 23.32 13.05
C ASP A 87 -6.18 22.07 12.25
N LEU A 88 -7.25 22.11 11.47
CA LEU A 88 -7.76 20.95 10.72
C LEU A 88 -6.77 20.44 9.66
N GLN A 89 -6.03 21.35 9.02
CA GLN A 89 -5.05 20.97 7.99
C GLN A 89 -3.83 20.32 8.65
N ASP A 90 -3.33 20.88 9.73
CA ASP A 90 -2.21 20.33 10.50
C ASP A 90 -2.61 19.00 11.14
N ALA A 91 -3.83 18.87 11.65
CA ALA A 91 -4.37 17.63 12.18
C ALA A 91 -4.45 16.54 11.09
N PHE A 92 -4.83 16.90 9.86
CA PHE A 92 -4.84 15.97 8.72
C PHE A 92 -3.43 15.45 8.40
N PHE A 93 -2.44 16.34 8.29
CA PHE A 93 -1.06 15.92 8.05
C PHE A 93 -0.47 15.13 9.23
N SER A 94 -0.86 15.45 10.45
CA SER A 94 -0.50 14.70 11.66
C SER A 94 -1.08 13.29 11.63
N ALA A 95 -2.35 13.12 11.24
CA ALA A 95 -2.97 11.82 11.05
C ALA A 95 -2.24 10.98 9.99
N LEU A 96 -1.86 11.58 8.85
CA LEU A 96 -1.05 10.92 7.82
C LEU A 96 0.35 10.51 8.34
N ARG A 97 1.01 11.36 9.14
CA ARG A 97 2.29 11.00 9.76
C ARG A 97 2.14 9.89 10.78
N ALA A 98 1.07 9.90 11.57
CA ALA A 98 0.77 8.86 12.54
C ALA A 98 0.49 7.51 11.85
N SER A 99 -0.26 7.51 10.74
CA SER A 99 -0.55 6.30 9.98
C SER A 99 0.70 5.59 9.43
N ARG A 100 1.80 6.31 9.16
CA ARG A 100 3.07 5.69 8.78
C ARG A 100 3.65 4.76 9.86
N LYS A 101 3.30 4.99 11.12
CA LYS A 101 3.70 4.10 12.22
C LYS A 101 2.98 2.75 12.13
N THR A 102 1.76 2.71 11.60
CA THR A 102 1.06 1.43 11.37
C THR A 102 1.76 0.58 10.31
N TYR A 103 2.33 1.19 9.27
CA TYR A 103 3.14 0.46 8.29
C TYR A 103 4.42 -0.10 8.91
N ARG A 104 5.04 0.62 9.88
CA ARG A 104 6.18 0.08 10.64
C ARG A 104 5.77 -1.07 11.56
N ALA A 105 4.57 -1.00 12.13
CA ALA A 105 4.02 -2.12 12.91
C ALA A 105 3.76 -3.35 12.01
N GLN A 106 3.19 -3.15 10.82
CA GLN A 106 3.00 -4.22 9.83
C GLN A 106 4.34 -4.83 9.42
N GLU A 107 5.36 -4.01 9.16
CA GLU A 107 6.70 -4.49 8.82
C GLU A 107 7.34 -5.33 9.95
N ALA A 108 7.10 -4.97 11.19
CA ALA A 108 7.56 -5.76 12.34
C ALA A 108 6.78 -7.07 12.49
N LEU A 109 5.45 -7.07 12.20
CA LEU A 109 4.60 -8.26 12.33
C LEU A 109 4.74 -9.23 11.16
N PHE A 110 5.03 -8.77 9.96
CA PHE A 110 5.02 -9.60 8.76
C PHE A 110 5.90 -10.86 8.85
N PRO A 111 7.13 -10.82 9.40
CA PRO A 111 7.94 -12.04 9.61
C PRO A 111 7.30 -13.06 10.55
N LEU A 112 6.32 -12.64 11.38
CA LEU A 112 5.65 -13.47 12.38
C LEU A 112 4.45 -14.24 11.83
N CYS A 113 4.13 -14.12 10.55
CA CYS A 113 3.03 -14.86 9.91
C CYS A 113 3.12 -16.38 10.16
N ARG A 114 4.33 -16.94 10.21
CA ARG A 114 4.55 -18.38 10.47
C ARG A 114 4.37 -18.79 11.92
N LEU A 115 4.44 -17.82 12.85
CA LEU A 115 4.38 -18.07 14.29
C LEU A 115 2.98 -17.85 14.86
N PHE A 116 2.25 -16.86 14.32
CA PHE A 116 0.97 -16.43 14.88
C PHE A 116 -0.14 -16.45 13.82
N PRO A 117 -1.12 -17.36 13.94
CA PRO A 117 -2.24 -17.46 12.99
C PRO A 117 -3.05 -16.17 12.82
N ALA A 118 -3.17 -15.34 13.87
CA ALA A 118 -3.86 -14.06 13.77
C ALA A 118 -3.10 -13.08 12.87
N VAL A 119 -1.76 -13.05 12.94
CA VAL A 119 -0.90 -12.25 12.08
C VAL A 119 -0.95 -12.78 10.65
N ASP A 120 -0.89 -14.10 10.47
CA ASP A 120 -0.95 -14.72 9.15
C ASP A 120 -2.22 -14.33 8.40
N ARG A 121 -3.38 -14.51 9.04
CA ARG A 121 -4.69 -14.12 8.47
C ARG A 121 -4.80 -12.63 8.15
N TYR A 122 -4.20 -11.76 8.98
CA TYR A 122 -4.21 -10.32 8.71
C TYR A 122 -3.55 -9.95 7.39
N PHE A 123 -2.49 -10.67 7.00
CA PHE A 123 -1.78 -10.46 5.74
C PHE A 123 -2.31 -11.32 4.58
N LEU A 124 -3.52 -11.81 4.67
CA LEU A 124 -4.23 -12.52 3.60
C LEU A 124 -5.57 -11.86 3.30
N GLU A 125 -6.06 -12.05 2.09
CA GLU A 125 -7.45 -11.75 1.76
C GLU A 125 -8.41 -12.68 2.52
N PRO A 126 -9.64 -12.25 2.81
CA PRO A 126 -10.62 -13.09 3.47
C PRO A 126 -10.86 -14.40 2.69
N GLY A 127 -10.67 -15.53 3.36
CA GLY A 127 -10.85 -16.85 2.76
C GLY A 127 -9.68 -17.37 1.95
N ALA A 128 -8.61 -16.60 1.77
CA ALA A 128 -7.41 -17.10 1.10
C ALA A 128 -6.60 -17.99 2.05
N GLU A 129 -6.03 -19.05 1.48
CA GLU A 129 -5.09 -19.95 2.15
C GLU A 129 -3.73 -19.90 1.47
N VAL A 130 -2.67 -19.85 2.26
CA VAL A 130 -1.30 -19.98 1.75
C VAL A 130 -0.88 -21.43 1.89
N PRO A 131 -0.50 -22.12 0.80
CA PRO A 131 -0.06 -23.51 0.88
C PRO A 131 1.11 -23.67 1.85
N PRO A 132 1.14 -24.72 2.70
CA PRO A 132 2.19 -24.97 3.70
C PRO A 132 3.61 -25.06 3.12
N GLU A 133 3.75 -25.49 1.88
CA GLU A 133 5.02 -25.62 1.15
C GLU A 133 5.72 -24.28 0.90
N MET A 134 4.99 -23.16 1.02
CA MET A 134 5.56 -21.81 0.97
C MET A 134 6.40 -21.44 2.20
N ALA A 135 6.56 -22.36 3.15
CA ALA A 135 7.32 -22.15 4.38
C ALA A 135 8.86 -22.21 4.17
N THR A 136 9.37 -22.79 3.10
CA THR A 136 10.79 -22.81 2.80
C THR A 136 11.15 -21.61 1.92
N GLY A 137 11.56 -20.51 2.56
CA GLY A 137 11.99 -19.31 1.84
C GLY A 137 13.22 -19.58 1.00
N ASP A 138 13.03 -19.59 -0.30
CA ASP A 138 14.13 -19.41 -1.25
C ASP A 138 14.67 -17.99 -1.06
N SER A 139 15.98 -17.79 -1.22
CA SER A 139 16.65 -16.48 -1.05
C SER A 139 16.09 -15.39 -2.00
N VAL A 140 15.25 -15.78 -2.96
CA VAL A 140 14.63 -14.91 -3.98
C VAL A 140 13.22 -14.45 -3.61
N THR A 141 12.55 -15.09 -2.63
CA THR A 141 11.15 -14.79 -2.26
C THR A 141 11.05 -13.97 -0.98
N GLY A 142 9.97 -13.19 -0.82
CA GLY A 142 9.70 -12.37 0.36
C GLY A 142 9.70 -10.88 0.08
N LEU A 143 9.86 -10.09 1.12
CA LEU A 143 9.85 -8.63 1.08
C LEU A 143 11.28 -8.08 1.10
N PHE A 144 11.59 -7.24 0.11
CA PHE A 144 12.90 -6.61 -0.06
C PHE A 144 12.76 -5.09 -0.13
N HIS A 145 13.71 -4.38 0.47
CA HIS A 145 13.88 -2.94 0.29
C HIS A 145 15.20 -2.70 -0.45
N ILE A 146 15.13 -2.11 -1.64
CA ILE A 146 16.25 -2.07 -2.60
C ILE A 146 16.68 -0.63 -2.85
N GLY A 147 17.99 -0.45 -3.02
CA GLY A 147 18.59 0.87 -3.22
C GLY A 147 18.31 1.78 -2.01
N ALA A 148 17.88 2.98 -2.28
CA ALA A 148 17.57 4.00 -1.26
C ALA A 148 16.43 3.61 -0.31
N ASN A 149 15.52 2.68 -0.69
CA ASN A 149 14.43 2.21 0.19
C ASN A 149 14.89 1.40 1.40
N ARG A 150 16.18 1.08 1.52
CA ARG A 150 16.75 0.49 2.75
C ARG A 150 16.66 1.45 3.93
N ASP A 151 16.69 2.75 3.65
CA ASP A 151 16.52 3.81 4.62
C ASP A 151 15.21 4.57 4.34
N LEU A 152 14.41 4.84 5.38
CA LEU A 152 13.14 5.55 5.31
C LEU A 152 13.28 7.06 5.00
N HIS A 153 14.46 7.61 5.20
CA HIS A 153 14.77 9.03 4.98
C HIS A 153 15.35 9.29 3.59
N THR A 154 15.71 8.24 2.85
CA THR A 154 16.24 8.34 1.50
C THR A 154 15.18 8.02 0.45
N ARG A 155 15.35 8.53 -0.76
CA ARG A 155 14.34 8.45 -1.82
C ARG A 155 14.94 7.87 -3.11
N GLY A 156 14.10 7.47 -4.05
CA GLY A 156 14.55 6.97 -5.35
C GLY A 156 14.90 5.47 -5.39
N GLY A 157 14.59 4.71 -4.35
CA GLY A 157 14.66 3.24 -4.34
C GLY A 157 13.27 2.59 -4.56
N TYR A 158 13.16 1.30 -4.31
CA TYR A 158 11.89 0.59 -4.38
C TYR A 158 11.79 -0.53 -3.34
N SER A 159 10.56 -0.87 -2.95
CA SER A 159 10.24 -2.05 -2.17
C SER A 159 9.62 -3.09 -3.09
N LEU A 160 9.99 -4.35 -2.91
CA LEU A 160 9.62 -5.46 -3.77
C LEU A 160 9.13 -6.62 -2.91
N TYR A 161 7.94 -7.12 -3.20
CA TYR A 161 7.48 -8.38 -2.67
C TYR A 161 7.40 -9.42 -3.78
N ILE A 162 8.08 -10.54 -3.59
CA ILE A 162 8.05 -11.70 -4.48
C ILE A 162 7.38 -12.83 -3.70
N PRO A 163 6.14 -13.24 -4.07
CA PRO A 163 5.46 -14.33 -3.39
C PRO A 163 6.24 -15.63 -3.62
N PRO A 164 6.28 -16.53 -2.62
CA PRO A 164 6.90 -17.85 -2.79
C PRO A 164 6.15 -18.69 -3.84
N ALA A 165 6.81 -19.68 -4.43
CA ALA A 165 6.16 -20.68 -5.26
C ALA A 165 5.18 -21.52 -4.41
N PRO A 166 4.02 -21.98 -4.90
CA PRO A 166 3.87 -22.60 -6.21
C PRO A 166 2.86 -21.93 -7.15
N PHE A 167 2.94 -20.64 -7.35
CA PHE A 167 2.09 -19.98 -8.34
C PHE A 167 2.54 -20.28 -9.80
N GLY A 168 3.17 -21.43 -10.02
CA GLY A 168 3.57 -21.96 -11.33
C GLY A 168 4.96 -21.50 -11.80
N GLU A 169 5.53 -22.27 -12.73
CA GLU A 169 6.77 -21.94 -13.45
C GLU A 169 6.60 -20.82 -14.50
N HIS A 170 5.38 -20.29 -14.63
CA HIS A 170 5.03 -19.27 -15.63
C HIS A 170 5.46 -17.88 -15.18
N ALA A 171 5.72 -17.02 -16.16
CA ALA A 171 5.98 -15.62 -15.93
C ALA A 171 4.82 -14.96 -15.17
N ARG A 172 5.14 -14.21 -14.11
CA ARG A 172 4.17 -13.63 -13.16
C ARG A 172 3.67 -12.26 -13.62
N SER A 173 2.46 -11.91 -13.22
CA SER A 173 1.99 -10.54 -13.31
C SER A 173 2.76 -9.64 -12.34
N LEU A 174 2.94 -8.37 -12.71
CA LEU A 174 3.57 -7.35 -11.86
C LEU A 174 2.58 -6.21 -11.59
N VAL A 175 2.44 -5.83 -10.34
CA VAL A 175 1.75 -4.61 -9.92
C VAL A 175 2.79 -3.59 -9.48
N VAL A 176 2.80 -2.42 -10.12
CA VAL A 176 3.64 -1.27 -9.76
C VAL A 176 2.76 -0.25 -9.06
N ALA A 177 2.94 -0.10 -7.73
CA ALA A 177 2.10 0.70 -6.87
C ALA A 177 2.81 2.00 -6.42
N LEU A 178 2.26 3.16 -6.83
CA LEU A 178 2.85 4.48 -6.64
C LEU A 178 2.19 5.23 -5.48
N HIS A 179 2.99 5.63 -4.49
CA HIS A 179 2.54 6.37 -3.30
C HIS A 179 2.04 7.79 -3.62
N GLY A 180 1.22 8.36 -2.76
CA GLY A 180 0.79 9.76 -2.82
C GLY A 180 1.91 10.75 -2.47
N GLY A 181 1.61 12.04 -2.54
CA GLY A 181 2.55 13.10 -2.15
C GLY A 181 3.13 12.91 -0.75
N TYR A 182 4.40 13.22 -0.58
CA TYR A 182 5.17 13.00 0.65
C TYR A 182 5.24 11.52 1.11
N GLY A 183 4.67 10.59 0.35
CA GLY A 183 4.69 9.16 0.66
C GLY A 183 6.05 8.50 0.40
N HIS A 184 6.11 7.19 0.64
CA HIS A 184 7.29 6.35 0.44
C HIS A 184 6.86 4.95 0.00
N GLY A 185 7.54 4.35 -0.95
CA GLY A 185 7.22 3.00 -1.45
C GLY A 185 7.26 1.93 -0.36
N ARG A 186 8.18 2.07 0.61
CA ARG A 186 8.28 1.18 1.76
C ARG A 186 7.06 1.23 2.69
N ASP A 187 6.30 2.33 2.66
CA ASP A 187 5.03 2.46 3.36
C ASP A 187 3.88 1.97 2.47
N PHE A 188 3.87 2.39 1.21
CA PHE A 188 2.74 2.13 0.31
C PHE A 188 2.62 0.67 -0.12
N ILE A 189 3.68 -0.12 -0.05
CA ILE A 189 3.64 -1.56 -0.36
C ILE A 189 2.64 -2.31 0.51
N TRP A 190 2.41 -1.85 1.75
CA TRP A 190 1.51 -2.47 2.70
C TRP A 190 0.03 -2.36 2.32
N THR A 191 -0.33 -1.42 1.45
CA THR A 191 -1.70 -1.31 0.93
C THR A 191 -2.06 -2.42 -0.06
N TRP A 192 -1.08 -3.20 -0.54
CA TRP A 192 -1.23 -4.23 -1.56
C TRP A 192 -0.70 -5.61 -1.16
N ILE A 193 -0.07 -5.71 0.01
CA ILE A 193 0.65 -6.93 0.41
C ILE A 193 -0.28 -8.13 0.57
N ARG A 194 -1.53 -7.91 1.02
CA ARG A 194 -2.53 -8.97 1.22
C ARG A 194 -2.87 -9.67 -0.09
N GLU A 195 -3.20 -8.88 -1.09
CA GLU A 195 -3.56 -9.38 -2.41
C GLU A 195 -2.35 -10.01 -3.11
N ALA A 196 -1.18 -9.40 -3.01
CA ALA A 196 0.04 -9.96 -3.60
C ALA A 196 0.38 -11.33 -3.00
N ARG A 197 0.22 -11.46 -1.68
CA ARG A 197 0.45 -12.71 -0.97
C ARG A 197 -0.61 -13.77 -1.27
N SER A 198 -1.88 -13.37 -1.41
CA SER A 198 -2.99 -14.28 -1.66
C SER A 198 -3.08 -14.75 -3.11
N ARG A 199 -2.74 -13.87 -4.07
CA ARG A 199 -2.93 -14.14 -5.52
C ARG A 199 -1.64 -14.40 -6.29
N GLY A 200 -0.48 -14.32 -5.65
CA GLY A 200 0.80 -14.73 -6.22
C GLY A 200 1.40 -13.80 -7.28
N PHE A 201 1.01 -12.55 -7.36
CA PHE A 201 1.64 -11.57 -8.24
C PHE A 201 2.83 -10.88 -7.57
N VAL A 202 3.79 -10.43 -8.36
CA VAL A 202 4.92 -9.63 -7.89
C VAL A 202 4.47 -8.19 -7.66
N LEU A 203 4.82 -7.62 -6.50
CA LEU A 203 4.45 -6.26 -6.14
C LEU A 203 5.69 -5.39 -6.00
N CYS A 204 5.76 -4.31 -6.77
CA CYS A 204 6.81 -3.31 -6.71
C CYS A 204 6.23 -1.96 -6.28
N ALA A 205 6.78 -1.37 -5.22
CA ALA A 205 6.42 -0.05 -4.74
C ALA A 205 7.64 0.88 -4.75
N PRO A 206 7.86 1.63 -5.85
CA PRO A 206 8.95 2.60 -5.96
C PRO A 206 8.70 3.82 -5.06
N THR A 207 9.80 4.51 -4.71
CA THR A 207 9.76 5.82 -4.04
C THR A 207 10.19 6.90 -5.01
N ALA A 208 9.39 7.95 -5.17
CA ALA A 208 9.74 9.13 -5.97
C ALA A 208 11.10 9.72 -5.53
N GLN A 209 11.85 10.31 -6.46
CA GLN A 209 13.17 10.89 -6.16
C GLN A 209 13.07 12.15 -5.28
N ALA A 210 11.96 12.90 -5.41
CA ALA A 210 11.66 14.07 -4.59
C ALA A 210 10.53 13.79 -3.59
N MET A 211 10.03 14.80 -2.91
CA MET A 211 8.92 14.68 -1.94
C MET A 211 7.63 14.17 -2.58
N THR A 212 7.48 14.37 -3.90
CA THR A 212 6.43 13.79 -4.70
C THR A 212 6.97 13.43 -6.10
N TRP A 213 6.12 12.82 -6.93
CA TRP A 213 6.45 12.43 -8.29
C TRP A 213 6.66 13.63 -9.22
N SER A 214 7.53 13.49 -10.18
CA SER A 214 7.90 14.54 -11.16
C SER A 214 6.82 14.77 -12.23
N ILE A 215 5.59 15.14 -11.80
CA ILE A 215 4.43 15.32 -12.67
C ILE A 215 4.69 16.34 -13.78
N GLY A 216 5.40 17.43 -13.48
CA GLY A 216 5.76 18.47 -14.47
C GLY A 216 6.93 18.10 -15.39
N ARG A 217 7.68 17.04 -15.06
CA ARG A 217 8.81 16.50 -15.84
C ARG A 217 8.81 14.98 -15.71
N VAL A 218 7.82 14.35 -16.32
CA VAL A 218 7.54 12.91 -16.18
C VAL A 218 8.78 12.04 -16.40
N GLU A 219 9.67 12.44 -17.30
CA GLU A 219 10.87 11.72 -17.68
C GLU A 219 11.81 11.45 -16.51
N THR A 220 11.86 12.34 -15.51
CA THR A 220 12.78 12.23 -14.36
C THR A 220 12.50 10.96 -13.54
N ASP A 221 11.28 10.78 -13.04
CA ASP A 221 10.94 9.57 -12.31
C ASP A 221 10.63 8.38 -13.23
N ALA A 222 10.20 8.64 -14.48
CA ALA A 222 9.98 7.59 -15.47
C ALA A 222 11.26 6.79 -15.75
N GLN A 223 12.38 7.46 -15.98
CA GLN A 223 13.67 6.78 -16.19
C GLN A 223 14.11 5.94 -15.00
N MET A 224 13.90 6.44 -13.79
CA MET A 224 14.17 5.67 -12.57
C MET A 224 13.24 4.45 -12.49
N LEU A 225 11.95 4.62 -12.69
CA LEU A 225 10.96 3.56 -12.62
C LEU A 225 11.24 2.46 -13.65
N LEU A 226 11.57 2.82 -14.88
CA LEU A 226 11.92 1.87 -15.94
C LEU A 226 13.16 1.05 -15.60
N ARG A 227 14.21 1.67 -15.02
CA ARG A 227 15.38 0.93 -14.52
C ARG A 227 14.98 -0.05 -13.42
N HIS A 228 14.14 0.36 -12.47
CA HIS A 228 13.65 -0.54 -11.42
C HIS A 228 12.87 -1.72 -12.01
N LEU A 229 12.04 -1.50 -13.04
CA LEU A 229 11.33 -2.59 -13.71
C LEU A 229 12.28 -3.60 -14.37
N GLU A 230 13.32 -3.14 -15.05
CA GLU A 230 14.33 -4.03 -15.61
C GLU A 230 15.05 -4.81 -14.49
N GLU A 231 15.42 -4.18 -13.39
CA GLU A 231 16.00 -4.87 -12.22
C GLU A 231 15.05 -5.93 -11.66
N VAL A 232 13.75 -5.65 -11.54
CA VAL A 232 12.74 -6.63 -11.10
C VAL A 232 12.69 -7.81 -12.08
N CYS A 233 12.67 -7.55 -13.39
CA CYS A 233 12.65 -8.58 -14.43
C CYS A 233 13.93 -9.44 -14.45
N THR A 234 15.06 -8.96 -13.93
CA THR A 234 16.27 -9.80 -13.76
C THR A 234 16.20 -10.70 -12.53
N ARG A 235 15.38 -10.35 -11.53
CA ARG A 235 15.23 -11.10 -10.27
C ARG A 235 14.18 -12.19 -10.34
N VAL A 236 13.12 -11.95 -11.10
CA VAL A 236 11.96 -12.83 -11.20
C VAL A 236 11.36 -12.76 -12.60
N SER A 237 10.89 -13.90 -13.12
CA SER A 237 10.24 -13.97 -14.43
C SER A 237 8.90 -13.22 -14.42
N ILE A 238 8.81 -12.11 -15.16
CA ILE A 238 7.62 -11.26 -15.32
C ILE A 238 7.08 -11.38 -16.74
N ASP A 239 5.77 -11.56 -16.86
CA ASP A 239 5.07 -11.38 -18.14
C ASP A 239 4.97 -9.87 -18.43
N ARG A 240 5.75 -9.41 -19.40
CA ARG A 240 5.80 -7.98 -19.77
C ARG A 240 4.47 -7.45 -20.35
N ASN A 241 3.56 -8.33 -20.75
CA ASN A 241 2.20 -7.95 -21.17
C ASN A 241 1.22 -7.87 -19.99
N ARG A 242 1.66 -8.24 -18.79
CA ARG A 242 0.85 -8.25 -17.56
C ARG A 242 1.48 -7.40 -16.46
N ILE A 243 1.69 -6.11 -16.78
CA ILE A 243 2.18 -5.10 -15.84
C ILE A 243 1.07 -4.08 -15.61
N LEU A 244 0.56 -4.02 -14.37
CA LEU A 244 -0.39 -3.01 -13.91
C LEU A 244 0.37 -1.83 -13.31
N LEU A 245 0.08 -0.61 -13.79
CA LEU A 245 0.52 0.61 -13.14
C LEU A 245 -0.63 1.18 -12.31
N THR A 246 -0.43 1.35 -11.01
CA THR A 246 -1.45 1.93 -10.13
C THR A 246 -0.84 2.97 -9.20
N GLY A 247 -1.66 3.86 -8.66
CA GLY A 247 -1.20 4.84 -7.70
C GLY A 247 -2.33 5.70 -7.14
N MET A 248 -2.04 6.33 -6.02
CA MET A 248 -2.97 7.23 -5.32
C MET A 248 -2.48 8.67 -5.37
N SER A 249 -3.41 9.63 -5.45
CA SER A 249 -3.11 11.07 -5.35
C SER A 249 -2.05 11.47 -6.38
N ASP A 250 -0.92 12.06 -5.96
CA ASP A 250 0.20 12.38 -6.86
C ASP A 250 0.74 11.15 -7.58
N GLY A 251 0.76 9.97 -6.94
CA GLY A 251 1.13 8.70 -7.58
C GLY A 251 0.14 8.27 -8.66
N GLY A 252 -1.15 8.48 -8.45
CA GLY A 252 -2.19 8.24 -9.45
C GLY A 252 -2.10 9.24 -10.63
N THR A 253 -1.83 10.51 -10.32
CA THR A 253 -1.58 11.56 -11.34
C THR A 253 -0.35 11.22 -12.18
N PHE A 254 0.73 10.77 -11.53
CA PHE A 254 1.93 10.34 -12.24
C PHE A 254 1.72 9.04 -13.04
N ALA A 255 0.92 8.09 -12.51
CA ALA A 255 0.55 6.87 -13.24
C ALA A 255 -0.21 7.21 -14.53
N LEU A 256 -1.16 8.15 -14.49
CA LEU A 256 -1.84 8.66 -15.68
C LEU A 256 -0.85 9.35 -16.62
N ALA A 257 0.01 10.25 -16.10
CA ALA A 257 1.00 10.95 -16.93
C ALA A 257 1.91 9.97 -17.67
N LEU A 258 2.48 9.02 -16.96
CA LEU A 258 3.40 8.02 -17.51
C LEU A 258 2.68 7.05 -18.47
N GLY A 259 1.57 6.48 -18.02
CA GLY A 259 0.87 5.45 -18.78
C GLY A 259 0.23 5.97 -20.07
N LEU A 260 -0.25 7.23 -20.09
CA LEU A 260 -0.84 7.84 -21.28
C LEU A 260 0.20 8.35 -22.29
N THR A 261 1.44 8.63 -21.85
CA THR A 261 2.48 9.18 -22.71
C THR A 261 3.47 8.14 -23.22
N GLN A 262 3.78 7.12 -22.41
CA GLN A 262 4.74 6.08 -22.79
C GLN A 262 4.11 5.02 -23.69
N GLU A 263 4.85 4.63 -24.73
CA GLU A 263 4.43 3.58 -25.65
C GLU A 263 4.71 2.19 -25.04
N ASN A 264 3.75 1.28 -25.14
CA ASN A 264 3.90 -0.18 -25.00
C ASN A 264 4.33 -0.79 -23.65
N ILE A 265 4.55 -0.01 -22.57
CA ILE A 265 4.96 -0.58 -21.28
C ILE A 265 3.77 -0.80 -20.36
N PHE A 266 2.89 0.20 -20.27
CA PHE A 266 1.70 0.17 -19.43
C PHE A 266 0.45 0.35 -20.28
N SER A 267 -0.24 -0.73 -20.59
CA SER A 267 -1.53 -0.69 -21.29
C SER A 267 -2.71 -0.53 -20.31
N LYS A 268 -2.54 -0.98 -19.05
CA LYS A 268 -3.55 -0.89 -17.98
C LYS A 268 -3.08 -0.03 -16.83
N ILE A 269 -3.88 0.98 -16.50
CA ILE A 269 -3.58 2.00 -15.49
C ILE A 269 -4.76 2.09 -14.52
N ALA A 270 -4.52 1.86 -13.22
CA ALA A 270 -5.51 2.08 -12.18
C ALA A 270 -5.17 3.34 -11.37
N ALA A 271 -5.95 4.40 -11.54
CA ALA A 271 -5.73 5.69 -10.90
C ALA A 271 -6.70 5.89 -9.74
N VAL A 272 -6.20 6.27 -8.55
CA VAL A 272 -7.01 6.41 -7.34
C VAL A 272 -6.90 7.82 -6.78
N SER A 273 -8.05 8.49 -6.54
CA SER A 273 -8.14 9.81 -5.88
C SER A 273 -7.09 10.81 -6.38
N CYS A 274 -7.04 11.05 -7.68
CA CYS A 274 -6.00 11.84 -8.32
C CYS A 274 -6.56 12.84 -9.35
N ALA A 275 -5.68 13.59 -10.00
CA ALA A 275 -6.01 14.53 -11.07
C ALA A 275 -5.45 14.06 -12.43
N LEU A 276 -6.07 14.49 -13.53
CA LEU A 276 -5.48 14.34 -14.86
C LEU A 276 -4.43 15.42 -15.06
N PRO A 277 -3.16 15.04 -15.29
CA PRO A 277 -2.12 16.02 -15.62
C PRO A 277 -2.27 16.49 -17.07
N PRO A 278 -1.69 17.66 -17.43
CA PRO A 278 -1.62 18.13 -18.80
C PRO A 278 -0.62 17.27 -19.57
N VAL A 279 -1.11 16.25 -20.28
CA VAL A 279 -0.28 15.31 -21.05
C VAL A 279 -0.78 15.16 -22.48
N LYS A 280 0.14 14.89 -23.41
CA LYS A 280 -0.20 14.42 -24.75
C LYS A 280 -0.43 12.92 -24.69
N ILE A 281 -1.63 12.49 -25.07
CA ILE A 281 -1.99 11.07 -25.09
C ILE A 281 -1.40 10.43 -26.35
N ASN A 282 -0.61 9.39 -26.18
CA ASN A 282 -0.05 8.59 -27.26
C ASN A 282 -0.80 7.26 -27.34
N ARG A 283 -1.21 6.84 -28.56
CA ARG A 283 -1.93 5.58 -28.81
C ARG A 283 -3.11 5.38 -27.85
N ALA A 284 -4.03 6.34 -27.86
CA ALA A 284 -5.17 6.38 -26.93
C ALA A 284 -5.98 5.07 -26.94
N GLU A 285 -6.15 4.48 -28.13
CA GLU A 285 -6.91 3.23 -28.37
C GLU A 285 -6.29 1.99 -27.72
N GLU A 286 -5.01 2.02 -27.36
CA GLU A 286 -4.30 0.95 -26.67
C GLU A 286 -4.31 1.12 -25.14
N LYS A 287 -4.88 2.22 -24.63
CA LYS A 287 -4.86 2.56 -23.20
C LYS A 287 -6.18 2.20 -22.52
N HIS A 288 -6.05 1.45 -21.45
CA HIS A 288 -7.18 1.08 -20.58
C HIS A 288 -6.98 1.70 -19.19
N VAL A 289 -7.95 2.49 -18.75
CA VAL A 289 -7.89 3.20 -17.47
C VAL A 289 -9.05 2.79 -16.59
N LEU A 290 -8.77 2.39 -15.37
CA LEU A 290 -9.75 2.31 -14.29
C LEU A 290 -9.47 3.46 -13.33
N TRP A 291 -10.40 4.40 -13.20
CA TRP A 291 -10.29 5.51 -12.27
C TRP A 291 -11.25 5.34 -11.11
N ILE A 292 -10.72 5.24 -9.89
CA ILE A 292 -11.49 5.16 -8.65
C ILE A 292 -11.36 6.48 -7.91
N HIS A 293 -12.49 7.08 -7.52
CA HIS A 293 -12.48 8.41 -6.92
C HIS A 293 -13.55 8.54 -5.83
N GLY A 294 -13.23 9.27 -4.75
CA GLY A 294 -14.17 9.55 -3.69
C GLY A 294 -15.10 10.71 -4.04
N ALA A 295 -16.42 10.56 -3.79
CA ALA A 295 -17.36 11.65 -3.99
C ALA A 295 -17.14 12.81 -2.99
N GLN A 296 -16.52 12.52 -1.84
CA GLN A 296 -16.21 13.48 -0.79
C GLN A 296 -14.73 13.93 -0.80
N ASP A 297 -14.00 13.68 -1.92
CA ASP A 297 -12.62 14.13 -2.05
C ASP A 297 -12.54 15.66 -2.03
N TRP A 298 -11.98 16.20 -0.96
CA TRP A 298 -11.88 17.63 -0.72
C TRP A 298 -10.62 18.26 -1.34
N ILE A 299 -9.63 17.42 -1.75
CA ILE A 299 -8.41 17.86 -2.45
C ILE A 299 -8.66 17.90 -3.96
N PHE A 300 -9.22 16.82 -4.50
CA PHE A 300 -9.54 16.70 -5.92
C PHE A 300 -11.06 16.51 -6.10
N PRO A 301 -11.84 17.60 -6.28
CA PRO A 301 -13.30 17.49 -6.43
C PRO A 301 -13.70 16.54 -7.56
N VAL A 302 -14.60 15.60 -7.27
CA VAL A 302 -15.03 14.54 -8.19
C VAL A 302 -15.53 15.04 -9.54
N GLN A 303 -16.07 16.27 -9.60
CA GLN A 303 -16.54 16.90 -10.85
C GLN A 303 -15.40 17.07 -11.86
N ARG A 304 -14.18 17.36 -11.38
CA ARG A 304 -12.98 17.46 -12.24
C ARG A 304 -12.59 16.09 -12.79
N THR A 305 -12.69 15.05 -11.98
CA THR A 305 -12.45 13.66 -12.41
C THR A 305 -13.46 13.22 -13.47
N VAL A 306 -14.75 13.53 -13.30
CA VAL A 306 -15.78 13.26 -14.31
C VAL A 306 -15.48 13.96 -15.63
N GLN A 307 -15.08 15.22 -15.58
CA GLN A 307 -14.68 15.97 -16.79
C GLN A 307 -13.43 15.37 -17.48
N ALA A 308 -12.43 15.00 -16.68
CA ALA A 308 -11.22 14.35 -17.16
C ALA A 308 -11.52 13.00 -17.83
N CYS A 309 -12.40 12.18 -17.25
CA CYS A 309 -12.82 10.92 -17.85
C CYS A 309 -13.53 11.10 -19.19
N ARG A 310 -14.42 12.10 -19.29
CA ARG A 310 -15.06 12.43 -20.57
C ARG A 310 -14.05 12.86 -21.64
N TYR A 311 -13.05 13.67 -21.26
CA TYR A 311 -11.99 14.08 -22.16
C TYR A 311 -11.16 12.88 -22.65
N LEU A 312 -10.75 11.98 -21.75
CA LEU A 312 -10.01 10.76 -22.09
C LEU A 312 -10.81 9.85 -23.02
N GLN A 313 -12.10 9.66 -22.75
CA GLN A 313 -12.99 8.88 -23.58
C GLN A 313 -13.15 9.47 -25.00
N GLN A 314 -13.32 10.80 -25.12
CA GLN A 314 -13.36 11.50 -26.39
C GLN A 314 -12.05 11.43 -27.16
N SER A 315 -10.94 11.26 -26.45
CA SER A 315 -9.60 11.07 -27.03
C SER A 315 -9.33 9.62 -27.47
N GLY A 316 -10.28 8.68 -27.25
CA GLY A 316 -10.16 7.29 -27.67
C GLY A 316 -9.65 6.33 -26.59
N VAL A 317 -9.44 6.78 -25.35
CA VAL A 317 -9.02 5.92 -24.23
C VAL A 317 -10.19 5.07 -23.72
N ASP A 318 -9.99 3.77 -23.56
CA ASP A 318 -10.96 2.91 -22.84
C ASP A 318 -10.87 3.20 -21.33
N ILE A 319 -11.82 4.00 -20.82
CA ILE A 319 -11.83 4.44 -19.42
C ILE A 319 -13.10 4.05 -18.70
N LYS A 320 -12.92 3.49 -17.49
CA LYS A 320 -13.99 3.23 -16.53
C LYS A 320 -13.80 4.11 -15.30
N LEU A 321 -14.86 4.80 -14.87
CA LEU A 321 -14.88 5.59 -13.64
C LEU A 321 -15.74 4.87 -12.60
N LYS A 322 -15.18 4.67 -11.40
CA LYS A 322 -15.91 4.23 -10.20
C LYS A 322 -15.86 5.34 -9.16
N VAL A 323 -17.03 5.89 -8.82
CA VAL A 323 -17.17 6.90 -7.74
C VAL A 323 -17.67 6.21 -6.48
N ILE A 324 -16.96 6.41 -5.37
CA ILE A 324 -17.32 5.86 -4.06
C ILE A 324 -17.99 6.96 -3.24
N PRO A 325 -19.29 6.84 -2.88
CA PRO A 325 -20.07 7.94 -2.32
C PRO A 325 -19.54 8.49 -0.99
N ASP A 326 -19.00 7.64 -0.12
CA ASP A 326 -18.55 7.96 1.24
C ASP A 326 -17.02 8.10 1.36
N LEU A 327 -16.29 7.96 0.26
CA LEU A 327 -14.83 8.11 0.24
C LEU A 327 -14.44 9.58 0.11
N SER A 328 -13.53 10.00 0.98
CA SER A 328 -12.81 11.26 0.90
C SER A 328 -11.49 11.10 0.13
N HIS A 329 -10.46 11.91 0.44
CA HIS A 329 -9.11 11.75 -0.11
C HIS A 329 -8.33 10.67 0.66
N ALA A 330 -8.71 9.42 0.46
CA ALA A 330 -8.13 8.25 1.11
C ALA A 330 -7.92 7.12 0.10
N TYR A 331 -7.06 6.14 0.44
CA TYR A 331 -6.87 4.95 -0.37
C TYR A 331 -7.89 3.87 0.06
N PRO A 332 -8.80 3.44 -0.83
CA PRO A 332 -9.79 2.41 -0.53
C PRO A 332 -9.18 1.01 -0.78
N CYS A 333 -8.53 0.41 0.22
CA CYS A 333 -7.90 -0.92 0.07
C CYS A 333 -8.90 -2.00 -0.37
N GLU A 334 -10.18 -1.86 -0.03
CA GLU A 334 -11.27 -2.74 -0.47
C GLU A 334 -11.46 -2.76 -1.99
N GLU A 335 -10.97 -1.77 -2.70
CA GLU A 335 -11.04 -1.69 -4.16
C GLU A 335 -9.88 -2.39 -4.88
N ASN A 336 -8.89 -2.88 -4.15
CA ASN A 336 -7.80 -3.67 -4.76
C ASN A 336 -8.34 -4.89 -5.50
N ASP A 337 -9.34 -5.57 -4.95
CA ASP A 337 -10.04 -6.67 -5.62
C ASP A 337 -10.70 -6.22 -6.94
N THR A 338 -11.38 -5.08 -6.95
CA THR A 338 -11.97 -4.49 -8.17
C THR A 338 -10.90 -4.21 -9.22
N ILE A 339 -9.76 -3.63 -8.81
CA ILE A 339 -8.62 -3.32 -9.69
C ILE A 339 -8.03 -4.60 -10.28
N LEU A 340 -7.78 -5.61 -9.43
CA LEU A 340 -7.15 -6.87 -9.84
C LEU A 340 -8.05 -7.67 -10.78
N LYS A 341 -9.34 -7.79 -10.50
CA LYS A 341 -10.31 -8.44 -11.40
C LYS A 341 -10.39 -7.72 -12.75
N TRP A 342 -10.42 -6.40 -12.75
CA TRP A 342 -10.37 -5.61 -13.99
C TRP A 342 -9.05 -5.82 -14.74
N PHE A 343 -7.95 -5.98 -14.05
CA PHE A 343 -6.65 -6.28 -14.64
C PHE A 343 -6.57 -7.73 -15.19
N GLY A 344 -7.33 -8.65 -14.64
CA GLY A 344 -7.34 -10.08 -14.99
C GLY A 344 -6.49 -10.94 -14.06
N ILE A 345 -6.41 -10.56 -12.78
CA ILE A 345 -5.87 -11.38 -11.68
C ILE A 345 -7.07 -11.78 -10.81
N GLU A 346 -7.46 -13.05 -10.91
CA GLU A 346 -8.51 -13.65 -10.10
C GLU A 346 -8.01 -13.95 -8.68
N GLY A 347 -8.95 -14.08 -7.72
CA GLY A 347 -8.66 -14.42 -6.32
C GLY A 347 -8.67 -15.92 -6.10
#